data_29b947ca947dcba331222a185a15f5a7
#
_entry.id   29b947ca947dcba331222a185a15f5a7
#
_cell.length_a   1.000
_cell.length_b   1.000
_cell.length_c   1.000
_cell.angle_alpha   90.00
_cell.angle_beta   90.00
_cell.angle_gamma   90.00
#
_symmetry.space_group_name_H-M   'P 1'
#
loop_
_entity.id
_entity.type
_entity.pdbx_description
1 polymer ?
#
loop_
_entity_poly.entity_id
_entity_poly.type
_entity_poly.pdbx_seq_one_letter_code
_entity_poly.pdbx_strand_id
1 'polypeptide(L)'
;MASPSSSADRAPDPAGPGRTAARRDATEAEARALASTVRLRILRITLDEPLSNREIAEALDLNPATALHHVRTLVDTGFLEALPVRRGRRGAREIPYRATGRSWHVRTPVGTSPLLETFLAEVRAVPEDEHDLTRLGLRLPPEELEEFRARLHGLLQEFHDRPRDPAARPWSLFVALHPEPGRSGGPPAAAAPGPSPSAAPDPPSAAAAPGPSPAPSPGQG
;
A
#
# COMPACT_ATOMS: atom_id res chain seq x y z
N MET A 1 -29.18 59.09 -28.81
CA MET A 1 -27.81 58.94 -28.41
C MET A 1 -27.77 57.87 -27.34
N ALA A 2 -27.44 56.65 -27.73
CA ALA A 2 -27.40 55.50 -26.84
C ALA A 2 -25.92 55.11 -26.61
N SER A 3 -25.49 55.14 -25.37
CA SER A 3 -24.14 54.71 -24.97
C SER A 3 -24.06 53.20 -24.94
N PRO A 4 -22.95 52.56 -25.42
CA PRO A 4 -22.78 51.14 -25.33
C PRO A 4 -22.24 50.76 -23.96
N SER A 5 -22.88 49.78 -23.30
CA SER A 5 -22.43 49.08 -22.11
C SER A 5 -21.16 48.27 -22.43
N SER A 6 -20.08 48.62 -21.74
CA SER A 6 -18.84 47.87 -21.71
C SER A 6 -19.04 46.59 -20.91
N SER A 7 -19.10 45.44 -21.60
CA SER A 7 -18.91 44.12 -20.96
C SER A 7 -17.45 43.96 -20.64
N ALA A 8 -17.10 44.10 -19.36
CA ALA A 8 -15.78 43.77 -18.85
C ALA A 8 -15.52 42.27 -19.05
N ASP A 9 -14.52 42.01 -19.86
CA ASP A 9 -13.84 40.72 -20.03
C ASP A 9 -13.29 40.27 -18.67
N ARG A 10 -14.02 39.34 -18.03
CA ARG A 10 -13.59 38.74 -16.77
C ARG A 10 -12.59 37.62 -17.10
N ALA A 11 -11.31 37.91 -16.93
CA ALA A 11 -10.27 36.94 -17.00
C ALA A 11 -10.62 35.68 -16.13
N PRO A 12 -10.32 34.45 -16.58
CA PRO A 12 -10.56 33.27 -15.78
C PRO A 12 -9.71 33.34 -14.52
N ASP A 13 -10.39 33.17 -13.40
CA ASP A 13 -9.81 33.04 -12.05
C ASP A 13 -8.71 31.98 -12.08
N PRO A 14 -7.48 32.25 -11.58
CA PRO A 14 -6.47 31.22 -11.48
C PRO A 14 -7.02 30.13 -10.56
N ALA A 15 -7.12 28.92 -11.09
CA ALA A 15 -7.59 27.75 -10.39
C ALA A 15 -6.94 27.67 -8.99
N GLY A 16 -7.75 27.83 -7.97
CA GLY A 16 -7.36 27.58 -6.58
C GLY A 16 -6.81 26.16 -6.42
N PRO A 17 -6.06 25.85 -5.35
CA PRO A 17 -5.34 24.59 -5.18
C PRO A 17 -6.28 23.43 -5.42
N GLY A 18 -5.94 22.64 -6.46
CA GLY A 18 -6.77 21.63 -7.07
C GLY A 18 -7.47 20.75 -6.04
N ARG A 19 -8.79 20.70 -6.17
CA ARG A 19 -9.59 19.64 -5.54
C ARG A 19 -8.98 18.31 -5.97
N THR A 20 -8.29 17.65 -5.07
CA THR A 20 -7.78 16.30 -5.22
C THR A 20 -8.94 15.45 -5.72
N ALA A 21 -8.86 14.94 -6.93
CA ALA A 21 -9.88 14.06 -7.48
C ALA A 21 -9.98 12.85 -6.55
N ALA A 22 -11.03 12.80 -5.73
CA ALA A 22 -11.20 11.72 -4.76
C ALA A 22 -11.22 10.40 -5.53
N ARG A 23 -10.34 9.46 -5.14
CA ARG A 23 -10.36 8.11 -5.69
C ARG A 23 -11.75 7.53 -5.50
N ARG A 24 -12.38 7.08 -6.59
CA ARG A 24 -13.64 6.36 -6.50
C ARG A 24 -13.43 4.94 -6.00
N ASP A 25 -14.46 4.35 -5.41
CA ASP A 25 -14.42 2.96 -5.05
C ASP A 25 -14.41 2.07 -6.30
N ALA A 26 -13.67 0.95 -6.22
CA ALA A 26 -13.63 -0.05 -7.27
C ALA A 26 -14.97 -0.77 -7.40
N THR A 27 -15.38 -1.07 -8.61
CA THR A 27 -16.38 -2.10 -8.83
C THR A 27 -15.85 -3.48 -8.41
N GLU A 28 -16.73 -4.44 -8.22
CA GLU A 28 -16.32 -5.82 -7.86
C GLU A 28 -15.37 -6.43 -8.91
N ALA A 29 -15.64 -6.18 -10.20
CA ALA A 29 -14.78 -6.65 -11.30
C ALA A 29 -13.40 -6.00 -11.25
N GLU A 30 -13.33 -4.68 -11.03
CA GLU A 30 -12.07 -3.94 -10.89
C GLU A 30 -11.29 -4.40 -9.65
N ALA A 31 -11.96 -4.56 -8.50
CA ALA A 31 -11.35 -5.06 -7.28
C ALA A 31 -10.73 -6.46 -7.49
N ARG A 32 -11.49 -7.37 -8.12
CA ARG A 32 -10.98 -8.70 -8.50
C ARG A 32 -9.81 -8.62 -9.49
N ALA A 33 -9.86 -7.70 -10.45
CA ALA A 33 -8.76 -7.51 -11.40
C ALA A 33 -7.48 -7.05 -10.69
N LEU A 34 -7.56 -6.16 -9.72
CA LEU A 34 -6.42 -5.66 -8.97
C LEU A 34 -5.97 -6.57 -7.80
N ALA A 35 -6.73 -7.61 -7.46
CA ALA A 35 -6.39 -8.58 -6.43
C ALA A 35 -5.44 -9.69 -6.90
N SER A 36 -4.48 -9.37 -7.79
CA SER A 36 -3.52 -10.34 -8.32
C SER A 36 -2.16 -9.68 -8.53
N THR A 37 -1.14 -10.24 -7.90
CA THR A 37 0.25 -9.78 -8.03
C THR A 37 0.72 -9.78 -9.49
N VAL A 38 0.37 -10.81 -10.26
CA VAL A 38 0.70 -10.90 -11.69
C VAL A 38 0.09 -9.74 -12.46
N ARG A 39 -1.19 -9.43 -12.26
CA ARG A 39 -1.86 -8.34 -12.97
C ARG A 39 -1.30 -6.97 -12.57
N LEU A 40 -0.98 -6.77 -11.29
CA LEU A 40 -0.30 -5.54 -10.84
C LEU A 40 1.07 -5.39 -11.51
N ARG A 41 1.85 -6.47 -11.61
CA ARG A 41 3.14 -6.46 -12.34
C ARG A 41 2.96 -6.16 -13.82
N ILE A 42 1.94 -6.71 -14.49
CA ILE A 42 1.63 -6.38 -15.89
C ILE A 42 1.36 -4.88 -16.03
N LEU A 43 0.53 -4.28 -15.16
CA LEU A 43 0.26 -2.84 -15.19
C LEU A 43 1.54 -2.02 -15.00
N ARG A 44 2.47 -2.48 -14.18
CA ARG A 44 3.74 -1.77 -13.94
C ARG A 44 4.62 -1.77 -15.20
N ILE A 45 4.85 -2.92 -15.82
CA ILE A 45 5.75 -3.02 -16.98
C ILE A 45 5.17 -2.42 -18.27
N THR A 46 3.84 -2.25 -18.34
CA THR A 46 3.15 -1.64 -19.49
C THR A 46 2.83 -0.15 -19.28
N LEU A 47 3.32 0.45 -18.20
CA LEU A 47 3.00 1.82 -17.83
C LEU A 47 3.65 2.85 -18.76
N ASP A 48 4.91 2.64 -19.09
CA ASP A 48 5.70 3.56 -19.90
C ASP A 48 5.78 3.09 -21.36
N GLU A 49 5.98 1.79 -21.60
CA GLU A 49 6.11 1.22 -22.93
C GLU A 49 5.02 0.17 -23.20
N PRO A 50 4.36 0.25 -24.38
CA PRO A 50 3.39 -0.75 -24.76
C PRO A 50 4.07 -2.09 -25.09
N LEU A 51 3.62 -3.18 -24.47
CA LEU A 51 4.14 -4.52 -24.66
C LEU A 51 3.10 -5.45 -25.27
N SER A 52 3.52 -6.30 -26.20
CA SER A 52 2.71 -7.41 -26.71
C SER A 52 2.54 -8.50 -25.65
N ASN A 53 1.53 -9.37 -25.83
CA ASN A 53 1.33 -10.50 -24.91
C ASN A 53 2.58 -11.38 -24.77
N ARG A 54 3.34 -11.55 -25.85
CA ARG A 54 4.58 -12.33 -25.84
C ARG A 54 5.64 -11.64 -25.00
N GLU A 55 5.85 -10.33 -25.19
CA GLU A 55 6.82 -9.55 -24.40
C GLU A 55 6.45 -9.51 -22.92
N ILE A 56 5.15 -9.40 -22.59
CA ILE A 56 4.65 -9.51 -21.20
C ILE A 56 4.98 -10.88 -20.62
N ALA A 57 4.73 -11.96 -21.38
CA ALA A 57 5.01 -13.32 -20.93
C ALA A 57 6.51 -13.54 -20.70
N GLU A 58 7.37 -13.07 -21.62
CA GLU A 58 8.82 -13.12 -21.49
C GLU A 58 9.31 -12.32 -20.27
N ALA A 59 8.83 -11.08 -20.09
CA ALA A 59 9.25 -10.20 -19.00
C ALA A 59 8.85 -10.71 -17.60
N LEU A 60 7.78 -11.48 -17.49
CA LEU A 60 7.25 -11.98 -16.22
C LEU A 60 7.50 -13.48 -16.00
N ASP A 61 8.22 -14.12 -16.92
CA ASP A 61 8.45 -15.58 -16.93
C ASP A 61 7.14 -16.38 -16.83
N LEU A 62 6.20 -16.05 -17.71
CA LEU A 62 4.88 -16.68 -17.78
C LEU A 62 4.68 -17.45 -19.08
N ASN A 63 3.83 -18.47 -19.02
CA ASN A 63 3.32 -19.06 -20.25
C ASN A 63 2.46 -18.01 -21.00
N PRO A 64 2.63 -17.85 -22.33
CA PRO A 64 1.88 -16.88 -23.13
C PRO A 64 0.35 -17.00 -23.02
N ALA A 65 -0.19 -18.21 -22.84
CA ALA A 65 -1.63 -18.39 -22.64
C ALA A 65 -2.08 -17.84 -21.27
N THR A 66 -1.29 -18.05 -20.22
CA THR A 66 -1.54 -17.50 -18.89
C THR A 66 -1.45 -15.96 -18.92
N ALA A 67 -0.42 -15.40 -19.55
CA ALA A 67 -0.28 -13.96 -19.72
C ALA A 67 -1.49 -13.37 -20.44
N LEU A 68 -1.95 -14.02 -21.53
CA LEU A 68 -3.12 -13.57 -22.29
C LEU A 68 -4.41 -13.54 -21.45
N HIS A 69 -4.59 -14.53 -20.58
CA HIS A 69 -5.74 -14.53 -19.65
C HIS A 69 -5.72 -13.30 -18.73
N HIS A 70 -4.57 -12.97 -18.13
CA HIS A 70 -4.42 -11.79 -17.30
C HIS A 70 -4.59 -10.48 -18.08
N VAL A 71 -4.00 -10.39 -19.28
CA VAL A 71 -4.14 -9.25 -20.18
C VAL A 71 -5.61 -9.00 -20.54
N ARG A 72 -6.37 -10.03 -20.90
CA ARG A 72 -7.81 -9.92 -21.21
C ARG A 72 -8.59 -9.38 -20.00
N THR A 73 -8.37 -9.93 -18.82
CA THR A 73 -9.02 -9.44 -17.59
C THR A 73 -8.75 -7.94 -17.37
N LEU A 74 -7.53 -7.47 -17.61
CA LEU A 74 -7.17 -6.07 -17.47
C LEU A 74 -7.75 -5.19 -18.58
N VAL A 75 -7.87 -5.70 -19.80
CA VAL A 75 -8.52 -5.00 -20.91
C VAL A 75 -10.03 -4.89 -20.65
N ASP A 76 -10.69 -5.98 -20.25
CA ASP A 76 -12.12 -6.02 -19.96
C ASP A 76 -12.52 -5.06 -18.81
N THR A 77 -11.61 -4.82 -17.87
CA THR A 77 -11.80 -3.87 -16.76
C THR A 77 -11.29 -2.46 -17.07
N GLY A 78 -10.71 -2.25 -18.26
CA GLY A 78 -10.22 -0.96 -18.73
C GLY A 78 -8.93 -0.48 -18.05
N PHE A 79 -8.20 -1.37 -17.36
CA PHE A 79 -6.88 -1.06 -16.82
C PHE A 79 -5.76 -1.17 -17.84
N LEU A 80 -5.97 -1.97 -18.91
CA LEU A 80 -5.15 -1.98 -20.10
C LEU A 80 -5.99 -1.55 -21.31
N GLU A 81 -5.31 -0.94 -22.28
CA GLU A 81 -5.85 -0.71 -23.62
C GLU A 81 -5.03 -1.49 -24.66
N ALA A 82 -5.72 -2.03 -25.65
CA ALA A 82 -5.09 -2.62 -26.82
C ALA A 82 -4.80 -1.51 -27.83
N LEU A 83 -3.55 -1.40 -28.28
CA LEU A 83 -3.13 -0.45 -29.31
C LEU A 83 -3.21 -1.05 -30.71
N PRO A 84 -3.11 -0.23 -31.77
CA PRO A 84 -3.08 -0.70 -33.15
C PRO A 84 -2.00 -1.78 -33.36
N VAL A 85 -2.34 -2.77 -34.18
CA VAL A 85 -1.43 -3.87 -34.52
C VAL A 85 -0.12 -3.33 -35.08
N ARG A 86 0.99 -3.80 -34.53
CA ARG A 86 2.33 -3.52 -35.03
C ARG A 86 2.97 -4.78 -35.64
N ARG A 87 4.02 -4.57 -36.44
CA ARG A 87 4.88 -5.68 -36.85
C ARG A 87 5.89 -5.97 -35.74
N GLY A 88 5.81 -7.17 -35.20
CA GLY A 88 6.75 -7.68 -34.21
C GLY A 88 7.98 -8.32 -34.86
N ARG A 89 8.79 -9.01 -34.04
CA ARG A 89 9.97 -9.75 -34.49
C ARG A 89 9.56 -10.78 -35.54
N ARG A 90 10.36 -10.91 -36.58
CA ARG A 90 10.13 -11.82 -37.74
C ARG A 90 8.83 -11.55 -38.52
N GLY A 91 8.31 -10.32 -38.48
CA GLY A 91 7.13 -9.93 -39.24
C GLY A 91 5.78 -10.40 -38.71
N ALA A 92 5.75 -11.01 -37.53
CA ALA A 92 4.51 -11.39 -36.85
C ALA A 92 3.63 -10.16 -36.53
N ARG A 93 2.32 -10.30 -36.66
CA ARG A 93 1.37 -9.26 -36.23
C ARG A 93 1.17 -9.35 -34.73
N GLU A 94 1.47 -8.30 -34.01
CA GLU A 94 1.37 -8.23 -32.56
C GLU A 94 0.45 -7.08 -32.15
N ILE A 95 -0.36 -7.30 -31.13
CA ILE A 95 -1.16 -6.26 -30.48
C ILE A 95 -0.39 -5.81 -29.24
N PRO A 96 0.09 -4.55 -29.17
CA PRO A 96 0.68 -4.01 -27.96
C PRO A 96 -0.42 -3.57 -27.00
N TYR A 97 -0.14 -3.68 -25.71
CA TYR A 97 -1.02 -3.26 -24.62
C TYR A 97 -0.32 -2.21 -23.79
N ARG A 98 -1.07 -1.20 -23.34
CA ARG A 98 -0.58 -0.11 -22.49
C ARG A 98 -1.48 0.02 -21.26
N ALA A 99 -0.91 0.31 -20.09
CA ALA A 99 -1.67 0.65 -18.90
C ALA A 99 -2.34 2.03 -19.07
N THR A 100 -3.63 2.10 -18.74
CA THR A 100 -4.44 3.32 -18.90
C THR A 100 -4.27 4.33 -17.75
N GLY A 101 -3.52 3.97 -16.70
CA GLY A 101 -3.41 4.79 -15.48
C GLY A 101 -4.65 4.74 -14.58
N ARG A 102 -5.75 4.15 -15.00
CA ARG A 102 -7.02 4.13 -14.24
C ARG A 102 -6.91 3.53 -12.84
N SER A 103 -5.96 2.61 -12.62
CA SER A 103 -5.71 2.02 -11.30
C SER A 103 -5.34 3.05 -10.24
N TRP A 104 -4.76 4.18 -10.62
CA TRP A 104 -4.45 5.30 -9.73
C TRP A 104 -5.71 5.95 -9.14
N HIS A 105 -6.79 6.02 -9.92
CA HIS A 105 -8.04 6.69 -9.55
C HIS A 105 -9.04 5.77 -8.84
N VAL A 106 -8.66 4.53 -8.57
CA VAL A 106 -9.54 3.53 -7.96
C VAL A 106 -9.05 3.15 -6.58
N ARG A 107 -9.97 3.14 -5.60
CA ARG A 107 -9.72 2.61 -4.26
C ARG A 107 -10.21 1.16 -4.22
N THR A 108 -9.33 0.25 -3.92
CA THR A 108 -9.71 -1.16 -3.69
C THR A 108 -9.99 -1.38 -2.21
N PRO A 109 -11.22 -1.74 -1.80
CA PRO A 109 -11.54 -1.98 -0.41
C PRO A 109 -10.96 -3.30 0.11
N VAL A 110 -10.58 -4.19 -0.79
CA VAL A 110 -10.15 -5.55 -0.44
C VAL A 110 -8.63 -5.63 -0.45
N GLY A 111 -8.10 -5.96 0.73
CA GLY A 111 -6.78 -6.55 0.92
C GLY A 111 -5.64 -5.79 0.23
N THR A 112 -4.93 -5.02 0.99
CA THR A 112 -3.64 -4.42 0.59
C THR A 112 -2.58 -5.47 0.26
N SER A 113 -2.86 -6.75 0.51
CA SER A 113 -1.89 -7.84 0.42
C SER A 113 -1.24 -7.96 -0.96
N PRO A 114 -1.96 -8.10 -2.09
CA PRO A 114 -1.30 -8.23 -3.40
C PRO A 114 -0.48 -7.01 -3.79
N LEU A 115 -0.94 -5.80 -3.45
CA LEU A 115 -0.20 -4.56 -3.73
C LEU A 115 1.07 -4.49 -2.89
N LEU A 116 0.98 -4.80 -1.60
CA LEU A 116 2.13 -4.82 -0.69
C LEU A 116 3.11 -5.94 -1.06
N GLU A 117 2.61 -7.13 -1.39
CA GLU A 117 3.44 -8.26 -1.83
C GLU A 117 4.19 -7.94 -3.12
N THR A 118 3.53 -7.30 -4.09
CA THR A 118 4.16 -6.87 -5.34
C THR A 118 5.28 -5.87 -5.05
N PHE A 119 5.01 -4.86 -4.23
CA PHE A 119 6.00 -3.87 -3.84
C PHE A 119 7.21 -4.50 -3.12
N LEU A 120 6.96 -5.37 -2.14
CA LEU A 120 8.05 -6.04 -1.42
C LEU A 120 8.89 -6.94 -2.33
N ALA A 121 8.28 -7.60 -3.31
CA ALA A 121 9.01 -8.39 -4.30
C ALA A 121 9.88 -7.49 -5.20
N GLU A 122 9.38 -6.32 -5.61
CA GLU A 122 10.12 -5.33 -6.40
C GLU A 122 11.31 -4.78 -5.61
N VAL A 123 11.10 -4.38 -4.35
CA VAL A 123 12.17 -3.84 -3.49
C VAL A 123 13.28 -4.87 -3.26
N ARG A 124 12.92 -6.13 -3.00
CA ARG A 124 13.93 -7.19 -2.80
C ARG A 124 14.78 -7.50 -4.03
N ALA A 125 14.33 -7.11 -5.21
CA ALA A 125 15.07 -7.29 -6.46
C ALA A 125 16.05 -6.15 -6.74
N VAL A 126 16.02 -5.07 -5.95
CA VAL A 126 16.90 -3.90 -6.10
C VAL A 126 18.03 -3.99 -5.06
N PRO A 127 19.28 -3.61 -5.38
CA PRO A 127 20.38 -3.53 -4.41
C PRO A 127 20.05 -2.62 -3.22
N GLU A 128 20.53 -2.98 -2.01
CA GLU A 128 20.18 -2.25 -0.78
C GLU A 128 20.68 -0.79 -0.77
N ASP A 129 21.80 -0.50 -1.43
CA ASP A 129 22.38 0.85 -1.56
C ASP A 129 21.59 1.76 -2.53
N GLU A 130 20.65 1.20 -3.26
CA GLU A 130 19.74 1.96 -4.12
C GLU A 130 18.36 2.19 -3.47
N HIS A 131 18.15 1.74 -2.23
CA HIS A 131 16.91 1.95 -1.50
C HIS A 131 16.92 3.30 -0.77
N ASP A 132 15.82 4.04 -0.88
CA ASP A 132 15.49 5.15 0.03
C ASP A 132 14.34 4.70 0.93
N LEU A 133 14.68 4.20 2.12
CA LEU A 133 13.70 3.69 3.07
C LEU A 133 13.47 4.69 4.19
N THR A 134 12.25 5.21 4.27
CA THR A 134 11.85 6.14 5.33
C THR A 134 10.68 5.58 6.12
N ARG A 135 10.77 5.65 7.45
CA ARG A 135 9.68 5.35 8.37
C ARG A 135 9.44 6.54 9.29
N LEU A 136 8.21 7.05 9.29
CA LEU A 136 7.79 8.18 10.12
C LEU A 136 6.64 7.75 11.04
N GLY A 137 6.82 7.92 12.35
CA GLY A 137 5.75 7.80 13.33
C GLY A 137 5.10 9.16 13.57
N LEU A 138 3.78 9.23 13.42
CA LEU A 138 3.00 10.45 13.60
C LEU A 138 2.09 10.30 14.83
N ARG A 139 1.93 11.40 15.59
CA ARG A 139 0.91 11.52 16.64
C ARG A 139 0.29 12.91 16.51
N LEU A 140 -0.73 12.99 15.68
CA LEU A 140 -1.40 14.22 15.29
C LEU A 140 -2.87 14.19 15.72
N PRO A 141 -3.47 15.34 16.05
CA PRO A 141 -4.91 15.47 16.13
C PRO A 141 -5.58 15.07 14.82
N PRO A 142 -6.88 14.68 14.83
CA PRO A 142 -7.56 14.24 13.60
C PRO A 142 -7.52 15.24 12.45
N GLU A 143 -7.68 16.52 12.74
CA GLU A 143 -7.64 17.61 11.76
C GLU A 143 -6.26 17.77 11.11
N GLU A 144 -5.20 17.69 11.88
CA GLU A 144 -3.83 17.75 11.36
C GLU A 144 -3.46 16.49 10.56
N LEU A 145 -3.99 15.32 10.94
CA LEU A 145 -3.82 14.10 10.19
C LEU A 145 -4.51 14.18 8.82
N GLU A 146 -5.71 14.77 8.75
CA GLU A 146 -6.40 15.01 7.47
C GLU A 146 -5.66 16.04 6.61
N GLU A 147 -5.12 17.10 7.19
CA GLU A 147 -4.25 18.03 6.49
C GLU A 147 -3.02 17.32 5.91
N PHE A 148 -2.34 16.52 6.72
CA PHE A 148 -1.19 15.72 6.28
C PHE A 148 -1.54 14.81 5.10
N ARG A 149 -2.68 14.10 5.19
CA ARG A 149 -3.17 13.24 4.11
C ARG A 149 -3.43 14.02 2.82
N ALA A 150 -4.08 15.16 2.93
CA ALA A 150 -4.40 16.02 1.80
C ALA A 150 -3.12 16.53 1.10
N ARG A 151 -2.14 16.99 1.86
CA ARG A 151 -0.85 17.49 1.34
C ARG A 151 -0.05 16.38 0.69
N LEU A 152 0.05 15.21 1.34
CA LEU A 152 0.73 14.03 0.78
C LEU A 152 0.07 13.60 -0.53
N HIS A 153 -1.25 13.51 -0.55
CA HIS A 153 -1.98 13.13 -1.76
C HIS A 153 -1.82 14.18 -2.87
N GLY A 154 -1.84 15.47 -2.53
CA GLY A 154 -1.58 16.55 -3.48
C GLY A 154 -0.18 16.45 -4.12
N LEU A 155 0.85 16.16 -3.32
CA LEU A 155 2.20 15.94 -3.82
C LEU A 155 2.26 14.74 -4.78
N LEU A 156 1.66 13.63 -4.38
CA LEU A 156 1.63 12.42 -5.22
C LEU A 156 0.88 12.65 -6.54
N GLN A 157 -0.23 13.41 -6.50
CA GLN A 157 -1.00 13.76 -7.68
C GLN A 157 -0.20 14.68 -8.62
N GLU A 158 0.46 15.70 -8.08
CA GLU A 158 1.32 16.60 -8.86
C GLU A 158 2.37 15.81 -9.66
N PHE A 159 3.06 14.87 -9.01
CA PHE A 159 4.08 14.06 -9.68
C PHE A 159 3.49 13.00 -10.62
N HIS A 160 2.31 12.47 -10.30
CA HIS A 160 1.59 11.55 -11.20
C HIS A 160 1.22 12.21 -12.53
N ASP A 161 0.83 13.50 -12.49
CA ASP A 161 0.36 14.25 -13.66
C ASP A 161 1.50 14.83 -14.51
N ARG A 162 2.74 14.77 -14.01
CA ARG A 162 3.91 15.23 -14.77
C ARG A 162 4.13 14.35 -16.00
N PRO A 163 4.52 14.94 -17.14
CA PRO A 163 4.94 14.17 -18.29
C PRO A 163 6.09 13.23 -17.93
N ARG A 164 6.00 12.00 -18.42
CA ARG A 164 7.05 10.98 -18.20
C ARG A 164 8.16 11.18 -19.21
N ASP A 165 9.41 11.16 -18.73
CA ASP A 165 10.60 11.16 -19.57
C ASP A 165 11.02 9.70 -19.83
N PRO A 166 10.92 9.21 -21.09
CA PRO A 166 11.31 7.84 -21.43
C PRO A 166 12.82 7.56 -21.24
N ALA A 167 13.65 8.60 -21.23
CA ALA A 167 15.10 8.47 -21.03
C ALA A 167 15.48 8.42 -19.54
N ALA A 168 14.57 8.79 -18.64
CA ALA A 168 14.83 8.79 -17.21
C ALA A 168 14.69 7.37 -16.61
N ARG A 169 15.50 7.10 -15.59
CA ARG A 169 15.37 5.86 -14.81
C ARG A 169 13.99 5.81 -14.12
N PRO A 170 13.24 4.70 -14.25
CA PRO A 170 11.96 4.56 -13.56
C PRO A 170 12.15 4.35 -12.05
N TRP A 171 11.30 4.99 -11.24
CA TRP A 171 11.23 4.84 -9.80
C TRP A 171 9.86 4.35 -9.36
N SER A 172 9.83 3.52 -8.32
CA SER A 172 8.61 3.04 -7.67
C SER A 172 8.51 3.59 -6.27
N LEU A 173 7.37 4.20 -5.93
CA LEU A 173 7.06 4.67 -4.59
C LEU A 173 5.83 3.95 -4.07
N PHE A 174 5.93 3.42 -2.85
CA PHE A 174 4.81 2.86 -2.09
C PHE A 174 4.61 3.65 -0.81
N VAL A 175 3.38 4.06 -0.56
CA VAL A 175 3.01 4.79 0.67
C VAL A 175 1.91 4.03 1.38
N ALA A 176 2.14 3.71 2.65
CA ALA A 176 1.15 3.10 3.54
C ALA A 176 1.03 3.93 4.81
N LEU A 177 -0.15 4.49 5.05
CA LEU A 177 -0.51 5.18 6.28
C LEU A 177 -1.52 4.33 7.05
N HIS A 178 -1.15 3.91 8.26
CA HIS A 178 -1.98 3.01 9.08
C HIS A 178 -1.90 3.40 10.56
N PRO A 179 -2.91 3.07 11.38
CA PRO A 179 -2.78 3.15 12.83
C PRO A 179 -1.61 2.30 13.31
N GLU A 180 -0.83 2.78 14.27
CA GLU A 180 0.30 2.03 14.81
C GLU A 180 -0.17 1.13 15.99
N PRO A 181 -0.29 -0.19 15.77
CA PRO A 181 -0.65 -1.11 16.85
C PRO A 181 0.49 -1.12 17.89
N GLY A 182 0.18 -0.96 19.16
CA GLY A 182 1.17 -0.97 20.25
C GLY A 182 1.63 0.42 20.72
N ARG A 183 1.33 1.51 19.97
CA ARG A 183 1.47 2.89 20.47
C ARG A 183 0.14 3.53 20.84
N SER A 184 -0.94 2.78 20.84
CA SER A 184 -2.30 3.18 21.20
C SER A 184 -2.51 3.35 22.71
N GLY A 185 -1.44 3.48 23.50
CA GLY A 185 -1.52 3.83 24.90
C GLY A 185 -1.52 5.34 25.07
N GLY A 186 -2.66 5.93 25.38
CA GLY A 186 -2.67 7.07 26.28
C GLY A 186 -1.91 6.66 27.59
N PRO A 187 -1.47 7.60 28.43
CA PRO A 187 -0.87 7.23 29.72
C PRO A 187 -1.79 6.20 30.38
N PRO A 188 -1.26 5.14 30.99
CA PRO A 188 -2.10 4.17 31.68
C PRO A 188 -3.01 4.97 32.59
N ALA A 189 -4.32 4.79 32.47
CA ALA A 189 -5.28 5.38 33.35
C ALA A 189 -4.71 5.10 34.76
N ALA A 190 -4.42 6.18 35.51
CA ALA A 190 -3.85 6.06 36.87
C ALA A 190 -4.62 4.96 37.57
N ALA A 191 -3.93 3.90 37.93
CA ALA A 191 -4.54 2.76 38.57
C ALA A 191 -5.34 3.33 39.74
N ALA A 192 -6.65 3.13 39.72
CA ALA A 192 -7.49 3.45 40.85
C ALA A 192 -6.83 2.82 42.08
N PRO A 193 -6.65 3.55 43.18
CA PRO A 193 -6.04 2.98 44.39
C PRO A 193 -6.77 1.69 44.71
N GLY A 194 -6.05 0.57 44.62
CA GLY A 194 -6.57 -0.73 44.96
C GLY A 194 -7.11 -0.70 46.39
N PRO A 195 -8.12 -1.52 46.72
CA PRO A 195 -8.61 -1.59 48.07
C PRO A 195 -7.44 -1.87 49.02
N SER A 196 -7.31 -1.06 50.06
CA SER A 196 -6.32 -1.21 51.14
C SER A 196 -6.29 -2.67 51.59
N PRO A 197 -5.11 -3.27 51.80
CA PRO A 197 -5.04 -4.61 52.33
C PRO A 197 -5.68 -4.63 53.71
N SER A 198 -6.80 -5.31 53.85
CA SER A 198 -7.44 -5.63 55.15
C SER A 198 -6.41 -6.39 55.96
N ALA A 199 -6.29 -5.99 57.24
CA ALA A 199 -5.36 -6.54 58.21
C ALA A 199 -5.28 -8.08 58.15
N ALA A 200 -4.06 -8.58 58.03
CA ALA A 200 -3.78 -10.02 58.16
C ALA A 200 -4.19 -10.51 59.53
N PRO A 201 -4.81 -11.68 59.67
CA PRO A 201 -4.99 -12.30 60.99
C PRO A 201 -3.65 -12.80 61.54
N ASP A 202 -3.45 -12.65 62.85
CA ASP A 202 -2.27 -13.10 63.59
C ASP A 202 -1.93 -14.57 63.34
N PRO A 203 -0.63 -14.95 63.28
CA PRO A 203 -0.24 -16.34 63.13
C PRO A 203 -0.52 -17.15 64.40
N PRO A 204 -0.98 -18.41 64.32
CA PRO A 204 -1.14 -19.26 65.47
C PRO A 204 0.21 -19.65 66.09
N SER A 205 0.24 -19.58 67.43
CA SER A 205 1.34 -19.91 68.30
C SER A 205 1.97 -21.30 68.04
N ALA A 206 3.29 -21.32 68.04
CA ALA A 206 4.10 -22.50 67.83
C ALA A 206 3.83 -23.64 68.83
N ALA A 207 3.47 -24.80 68.34
CA ALA A 207 3.53 -26.05 69.12
C ALA A 207 4.77 -26.85 68.66
N ALA A 208 5.46 -27.38 69.65
CA ALA A 208 6.78 -27.98 69.66
C ALA A 208 6.99 -29.13 68.65
N ALA A 209 8.19 -29.16 68.09
CA ALA A 209 8.70 -30.24 67.26
C ALA A 209 9.09 -31.47 68.06
N PRO A 210 8.86 -32.69 67.57
CA PRO A 210 9.58 -33.89 68.04
C PRO A 210 10.85 -34.10 67.20
N GLY A 211 11.92 -34.57 67.88
CA GLY A 211 13.28 -34.70 67.42
C GLY A 211 13.55 -35.83 66.40
N PRO A 212 14.75 -35.87 65.91
CA PRO A 212 15.10 -36.70 64.76
C PRO A 212 15.37 -38.20 65.12
N SER A 213 14.90 -39.07 64.26
CA SER A 213 15.15 -40.49 64.30
C SER A 213 16.41 -40.84 63.44
N PRO A 214 17.23 -41.83 63.86
CA PRO A 214 18.55 -42.06 63.29
C PRO A 214 18.50 -42.86 61.98
N ALA A 215 19.52 -42.64 61.16
CA ALA A 215 19.77 -43.27 59.89
C ALA A 215 20.16 -44.74 60.01
N PRO A 216 19.85 -45.61 59.06
CA PRO A 216 20.48 -46.92 58.92
C PRO A 216 21.71 -46.85 58.02
N SER A 217 22.73 -47.61 58.45
CA SER A 217 24.03 -47.81 57.82
C SER A 217 23.99 -48.67 56.54
N PRO A 218 25.02 -48.60 55.65
CA PRO A 218 25.02 -49.26 54.36
C PRO A 218 25.41 -50.75 54.48
N GLY A 219 24.61 -51.57 53.78
CA GLY A 219 24.93 -52.98 53.58
C GLY A 219 25.59 -53.22 52.22
N GLN A 220 26.70 -53.91 52.26
CA GLN A 220 27.46 -54.47 51.16
C GLN A 220 26.67 -55.60 50.48
N GLY A 221 26.88 -55.71 49.14
CA GLY A 221 26.43 -56.80 48.32
C GLY A 221 26.61 -56.47 46.84
#